data_50698c430c7ba041729f74d759d32f71
#
_entry.id   50698c430c7ba041729f74d759d32f71
#
_cell.length_a   1.000
_cell.length_b   1.000
_cell.length_c   1.000
_cell.angle_alpha   90.00
_cell.angle_beta   90.00
_cell.angle_gamma   90.00
#
_symmetry.space_group_name_H-M   'P 1'
#
loop_
_entity.id
_entity.type
_entity.pdbx_description
1 polymer ?
#
loop_
_entity_poly.entity_id
_entity_poly.type
_entity_poly.pdbx_seq_one_letter_code
_entity_poly.pdbx_strand_id
1 'polypeptide(L)'
;MSSEHVEFTKDNIDLYLKEVAKEYRKQVGKGMPAELILIGGASVLVNYGFRNMTTDVDALIHAASGMKDAINRVGDRFGLPNGWLNADFKNTASYTPKLDEVSVYYKTYSNVLTVRTVAAEYLIAMKLHSGRQYKSDLSDVLGILAEHGKRGTPITMEQIQKAVTDLYGGWTSLSDMSQAFISNVMEDGRFEQLYAQIVQG
;
A
#
# COMPACT_ATOMS: atom_id res chain seq x y z
N MET A 1 -22.06 -15.36 15.52
CA MET A 1 -21.09 -14.37 16.00
C MET A 1 -20.58 -13.65 14.76
N SER A 2 -21.00 -12.40 14.56
CA SER A 2 -20.51 -11.56 13.45
C SER A 2 -19.03 -11.31 13.69
N SER A 3 -18.17 -11.71 12.76
CA SER A 3 -16.78 -11.29 12.76
C SER A 3 -16.79 -9.76 12.61
N GLU A 4 -16.55 -9.04 13.69
CA GLU A 4 -16.28 -7.61 13.60
C GLU A 4 -15.08 -7.46 12.68
N HIS A 5 -15.29 -6.91 11.51
CA HIS A 5 -14.18 -6.53 10.62
C HIS A 5 -13.42 -5.40 11.31
N VAL A 6 -12.20 -5.68 11.72
CA VAL A 6 -11.31 -4.66 12.27
C VAL A 6 -10.93 -3.70 11.14
N GLU A 7 -11.20 -2.43 11.35
CA GLU A 7 -10.83 -1.37 10.42
C GLU A 7 -9.49 -0.77 10.84
N PHE A 8 -8.53 -0.77 9.90
CA PHE A 8 -7.25 -0.11 10.09
C PHE A 8 -7.33 1.32 9.57
N THR A 9 -7.09 2.27 10.46
CA THR A 9 -6.97 3.70 10.15
C THR A 9 -5.50 4.12 10.21
N LYS A 10 -5.18 5.30 9.71
CA LYS A 10 -3.80 5.82 9.77
C LYS A 10 -3.25 5.84 11.21
N ASP A 11 -4.08 6.26 12.18
CA ASP A 11 -3.64 6.40 13.57
C ASP A 11 -3.41 5.04 14.24
N ASN A 12 -4.30 4.07 14.03
CA ASN A 12 -4.13 2.76 14.65
C ASN A 12 -3.06 1.91 13.97
N ILE A 13 -2.85 2.02 12.65
CA ILE A 13 -1.71 1.38 11.96
C ILE A 13 -0.38 1.87 12.56
N ASP A 14 -0.20 3.17 12.74
CA ASP A 14 1.01 3.75 13.35
C ASP A 14 1.24 3.20 14.76
N LEU A 15 0.17 3.08 15.56
CA LEU A 15 0.24 2.47 16.89
C LEU A 15 0.69 1.00 16.81
N TYR A 16 0.04 0.20 15.97
CA TYR A 16 0.35 -1.23 15.88
C TYR A 16 1.75 -1.49 15.35
N LEU A 17 2.20 -0.75 14.33
CA LEU A 17 3.57 -0.86 13.81
C LEU A 17 4.62 -0.48 14.88
N LYS A 18 4.34 0.54 15.70
CA LYS A 18 5.19 0.91 16.83
C LYS A 18 5.27 -0.21 17.87
N GLU A 19 4.15 -0.86 18.17
CA GLU A 19 4.12 -1.98 19.13
C GLU A 19 4.81 -3.23 18.56
N VAL A 20 4.64 -3.54 17.26
CA VAL A 20 5.40 -4.60 16.58
C VAL A 20 6.91 -4.33 16.67
N ALA A 21 7.34 -3.12 16.41
CA ALA A 21 8.76 -2.75 16.53
C ALA A 21 9.30 -2.94 17.95
N LYS A 22 8.52 -2.62 18.99
CA LYS A 22 8.90 -2.84 20.37
C LYS A 22 9.01 -4.33 20.71
N GLU A 23 8.02 -5.14 20.31
CA GLU A 23 8.05 -6.59 20.55
C GLU A 23 9.20 -7.26 19.79
N TYR A 24 9.40 -6.91 18.53
CA TYR A 24 10.51 -7.41 17.72
C TYR A 24 11.86 -7.08 18.37
N ARG A 25 12.07 -5.82 18.78
CA ARG A 25 13.30 -5.38 19.44
C ARG A 25 13.58 -6.13 20.76
N LYS A 26 12.53 -6.48 21.53
CA LYS A 26 12.69 -7.29 22.75
C LYS A 26 13.24 -8.67 22.44
N GLN A 27 12.85 -9.27 21.31
CA GLN A 27 13.24 -10.62 20.94
C GLN A 27 14.65 -10.69 20.34
N VAL A 28 14.99 -9.75 19.43
CA VAL A 28 16.20 -9.82 18.62
C VAL A 28 17.26 -8.77 19.00
N GLY A 29 16.92 -7.81 19.84
CA GLY A 29 17.81 -6.70 20.21
C GLY A 29 17.87 -5.61 19.13
N LYS A 30 18.78 -4.64 19.34
CA LYS A 30 18.96 -3.50 18.41
C LYS A 30 19.80 -3.81 17.19
N GLY A 31 20.57 -4.90 17.23
CA GLY A 31 21.55 -5.26 16.20
C GLY A 31 20.95 -5.97 14.98
N MET A 32 19.65 -6.25 14.99
CA MET A 32 18.96 -6.93 13.88
C MET A 32 17.83 -6.04 13.35
N PRO A 33 18.15 -5.05 12.49
CA PRO A 33 17.13 -4.19 11.89
C PRO A 33 16.19 -4.99 11.00
N ALA A 34 14.95 -4.50 10.89
CA ALA A 34 13.94 -5.04 10.01
C ALA A 34 13.36 -3.94 9.13
N GLU A 35 12.82 -4.36 7.99
CA GLU A 35 12.11 -3.47 7.07
C GLU A 35 10.75 -4.06 6.70
N LEU A 36 9.74 -3.21 6.63
CA LEU A 36 8.42 -3.50 6.07
C LEU A 36 8.15 -2.53 4.93
N ILE A 37 7.68 -3.05 3.80
CA ILE A 37 7.19 -2.23 2.70
C ILE A 37 5.69 -2.43 2.62
N LEU A 38 4.92 -1.42 3.06
CA LEU A 38 3.46 -1.46 3.00
C LEU A 38 3.00 -1.43 1.54
N ILE A 39 2.03 -2.29 1.23
CA ILE A 39 1.50 -2.50 -0.11
C ILE A 39 0.02 -2.09 -0.17
N GLY A 40 -0.49 -1.87 -1.37
CA GLY A 40 -1.92 -1.74 -1.63
C GLY A 40 -2.64 -0.71 -0.79
N GLY A 41 -3.73 -1.11 -0.13
CA GLY A 41 -4.57 -0.24 0.69
C GLY A 41 -3.85 0.40 1.87
N ALA A 42 -2.97 -0.34 2.53
CA ALA A 42 -2.18 0.18 3.65
C ALA A 42 -1.20 1.28 3.21
N SER A 43 -0.55 1.10 2.04
CA SER A 43 0.33 2.13 1.46
C SER A 43 -0.43 3.40 1.12
N VAL A 44 -1.63 3.28 0.53
CA VAL A 44 -2.50 4.45 0.25
C VAL A 44 -2.91 5.14 1.54
N LEU A 45 -3.38 4.38 2.53
CA LEU A 45 -3.90 4.90 3.79
C LEU A 45 -2.88 5.74 4.55
N VAL A 46 -1.61 5.31 4.63
CA VAL A 46 -0.60 6.04 5.41
C VAL A 46 -0.08 7.29 4.68
N ASN A 47 -0.12 7.31 3.34
CA ASN A 47 0.42 8.41 2.53
C ASN A 47 -0.61 9.49 2.19
N TYR A 48 -1.90 9.15 2.14
CA TYR A 48 -2.94 10.03 1.59
C TYR A 48 -4.13 10.18 2.54
N GLY A 49 -4.66 11.39 2.63
CA GLY A 49 -5.77 11.73 3.51
C GLY A 49 -7.16 11.37 2.97
N PHE A 50 -7.27 10.99 1.70
CA PHE A 50 -8.56 10.67 1.08
C PHE A 50 -9.08 9.27 1.45
N ARG A 51 -8.21 8.36 1.86
CA ARG A 51 -8.59 7.01 2.31
C ARG A 51 -8.66 6.98 3.84
N ASN A 52 -9.80 6.56 4.37
CA ASN A 52 -10.06 6.57 5.81
C ASN A 52 -9.65 5.24 6.49
N MET A 53 -9.74 4.10 5.76
CA MET A 53 -9.50 2.78 6.34
C MET A 53 -9.06 1.73 5.31
N THR A 54 -8.51 0.65 5.82
CA THR A 54 -8.32 -0.63 5.11
C THR A 54 -8.70 -1.79 6.05
N THR A 55 -9.00 -2.96 5.50
CA THR A 55 -9.37 -4.17 6.25
C THR A 55 -8.19 -5.10 6.55
N ASP A 56 -7.07 -4.88 5.87
CA ASP A 56 -5.85 -5.67 5.97
C ASP A 56 -4.61 -4.79 5.81
N VAL A 57 -3.48 -5.28 6.29
CA VAL A 57 -2.18 -4.62 6.17
C VAL A 57 -1.23 -5.57 5.45
N ASP A 58 -1.19 -5.45 4.12
CA ASP A 58 -0.24 -6.19 3.29
C ASP A 58 1.13 -5.52 3.30
N ALA A 59 2.19 -6.32 3.48
CA ALA A 59 3.56 -5.83 3.44
C ALA A 59 4.54 -6.84 2.86
N LEU A 60 5.63 -6.36 2.25
CA LEU A 60 6.83 -7.15 2.09
C LEU A 60 7.61 -7.05 3.39
N ILE A 61 8.02 -8.22 3.94
CA ILE A 61 8.63 -8.31 5.26
C ILE A 61 10.06 -8.79 5.11
N HIS A 62 11.02 -7.94 5.43
CA HIS A 62 12.45 -8.24 5.47
C HIS A 62 12.92 -8.18 6.92
N ALA A 63 12.88 -9.33 7.60
CA ALA A 63 13.17 -9.42 9.03
C ALA A 63 13.67 -10.80 9.44
N ALA A 64 14.30 -10.89 10.60
CA ALA A 64 14.62 -12.14 11.25
C ALA A 64 13.36 -12.88 11.75
N SER A 65 13.50 -14.14 12.14
CA SER A 65 12.42 -15.05 12.52
C SER A 65 11.47 -14.52 13.62
N GLY A 66 11.95 -13.66 14.51
CA GLY A 66 11.14 -13.06 15.58
C GLY A 66 10.02 -12.10 15.12
N MET A 67 10.02 -11.68 13.86
CA MET A 67 9.01 -10.73 13.36
C MET A 67 7.60 -11.33 13.38
N LYS A 68 7.44 -12.58 12.96
CA LYS A 68 6.13 -13.26 12.98
C LYS A 68 5.56 -13.33 14.39
N ASP A 69 6.39 -13.67 15.37
CA ASP A 69 5.97 -13.74 16.77
C ASP A 69 5.61 -12.35 17.32
N ALA A 70 6.35 -11.31 16.93
CA ALA A 70 6.05 -9.94 17.30
C ALA A 70 4.68 -9.49 16.74
N ILE A 71 4.40 -9.78 15.48
CA ILE A 71 3.11 -9.49 14.83
C ILE A 71 1.95 -10.21 15.56
N ASN A 72 2.11 -11.51 15.84
CA ASN A 72 1.10 -12.31 16.53
C ASN A 72 0.82 -11.77 17.95
N ARG A 73 1.85 -11.48 18.74
CA ARG A 73 1.70 -10.94 20.10
C ARG A 73 0.99 -9.58 20.12
N VAL A 74 1.24 -8.74 19.12
CA VAL A 74 0.52 -7.48 18.99
C VAL A 74 -0.94 -7.75 18.59
N GLY A 75 -1.18 -8.67 17.65
CA GLY A 75 -2.52 -9.10 17.29
C GLY A 75 -3.32 -9.57 18.50
N ASP A 76 -2.75 -10.48 19.29
CA ASP A 76 -3.39 -11.00 20.52
C ASP A 76 -3.70 -9.89 21.53
N ARG A 77 -2.74 -8.96 21.73
CA ARG A 77 -2.88 -7.85 22.70
C ARG A 77 -4.00 -6.89 22.33
N PHE A 78 -4.17 -6.60 21.04
CA PHE A 78 -5.15 -5.62 20.56
C PHE A 78 -6.41 -6.24 19.96
N GLY A 79 -6.55 -7.57 20.03
CA GLY A 79 -7.71 -8.28 19.49
C GLY A 79 -7.80 -8.20 17.96
N LEU A 80 -6.66 -8.12 17.26
CA LEU A 80 -6.62 -8.04 15.82
C LEU A 80 -6.79 -9.43 15.20
N PRO A 81 -7.34 -9.53 13.97
CA PRO A 81 -7.51 -10.82 13.32
C PRO A 81 -6.15 -11.47 13.02
N ASN A 82 -6.13 -12.81 13.01
CA ASN A 82 -4.93 -13.55 12.59
C ASN A 82 -4.48 -13.11 11.19
N GLY A 83 -3.19 -12.84 11.04
CA GLY A 83 -2.65 -12.37 9.77
C GLY A 83 -2.99 -10.91 9.43
N TRP A 84 -3.40 -10.11 10.41
CA TRP A 84 -3.71 -8.70 10.24
C TRP A 84 -2.60 -7.90 9.52
N LEU A 85 -1.37 -8.26 9.77
CA LEU A 85 -0.18 -7.82 9.03
C LEU A 85 0.45 -9.08 8.41
N ASN A 86 0.46 -9.16 7.10
CA ASN A 86 0.83 -10.38 6.39
C ASN A 86 1.65 -10.08 5.13
N ALA A 87 2.25 -11.12 4.56
CA ALA A 87 3.02 -11.06 3.32
C ALA A 87 2.33 -11.82 2.16
N ASP A 88 1.01 -12.03 2.23
CA ASP A 88 0.26 -12.85 1.27
C ASP A 88 0.22 -12.23 -0.13
N PHE A 89 0.46 -10.92 -0.21
CA PHE A 89 0.64 -10.22 -1.48
C PHE A 89 1.68 -10.89 -2.38
N LYS A 90 2.70 -11.55 -1.83
CA LYS A 90 3.72 -12.31 -2.61
C LYS A 90 3.12 -13.43 -3.47
N ASN A 91 1.92 -13.87 -3.15
CA ASN A 91 1.20 -14.93 -3.89
C ASN A 91 0.28 -14.36 -4.98
N THR A 92 0.25 -13.06 -5.19
CA THR A 92 -0.62 -12.40 -6.18
C THR A 92 0.13 -12.15 -7.49
N ALA A 93 -0.63 -12.02 -8.59
CA ALA A 93 -0.07 -11.69 -9.91
C ALA A 93 0.58 -10.29 -9.96
N SER A 94 0.25 -9.40 -9.04
CA SER A 94 0.82 -8.05 -8.96
C SER A 94 2.15 -7.98 -8.21
N TYR A 95 2.59 -9.11 -7.61
CA TYR A 95 3.88 -9.16 -6.94
C TYR A 95 5.04 -9.20 -7.94
N THR A 96 6.06 -8.41 -7.67
CA THR A 96 7.37 -8.48 -8.31
C THR A 96 8.47 -8.09 -7.30
N PRO A 97 9.65 -8.73 -7.32
CA PRO A 97 10.77 -8.36 -6.45
C PRO A 97 11.24 -6.92 -6.63
N LYS A 98 10.97 -6.30 -7.77
CA LYS A 98 11.33 -4.90 -8.06
C LYS A 98 10.63 -3.88 -7.15
N LEU A 99 9.59 -4.29 -6.43
CA LEU A 99 8.89 -3.43 -5.47
C LEU A 99 9.80 -2.92 -4.34
N ASP A 100 10.85 -3.67 -3.99
CA ASP A 100 11.85 -3.23 -3.02
C ASP A 100 12.58 -1.97 -3.50
N GLU A 101 12.95 -1.93 -4.78
CA GLU A 101 13.72 -0.84 -5.39
C GLU A 101 12.91 0.45 -5.56
N VAL A 102 11.60 0.33 -5.74
CA VAL A 102 10.68 1.45 -5.99
C VAL A 102 9.91 1.89 -4.75
N SER A 103 10.35 1.45 -3.58
CA SER A 103 9.78 1.86 -2.30
C SER A 103 10.44 3.13 -1.78
N VAL A 104 9.67 3.91 -1.02
CA VAL A 104 10.11 5.17 -0.40
C VAL A 104 9.98 5.09 1.11
N TYR A 105 10.86 5.79 1.82
CA TYR A 105 10.84 5.84 3.28
C TYR A 105 9.55 6.46 3.80
N TYR A 106 8.94 5.82 4.79
CA TYR A 106 7.81 6.34 5.54
C TYR A 106 8.22 6.74 6.96
N LYS A 107 8.62 5.76 7.79
CA LYS A 107 8.92 6.01 9.21
C LYS A 107 9.78 4.90 9.81
N THR A 108 10.57 5.23 10.85
CA THR A 108 11.29 4.23 11.63
C THR A 108 10.76 4.19 13.06
N TYR A 109 10.45 2.98 13.55
CA TYR A 109 9.95 2.72 14.88
C TYR A 109 10.99 2.02 15.75
N SER A 110 11.12 2.48 17.02
CA SER A 110 11.99 1.88 18.04
C SER A 110 13.46 1.70 17.61
N ASN A 111 13.93 2.46 16.61
CA ASN A 111 15.27 2.36 16.01
C ASN A 111 15.63 0.93 15.55
N VAL A 112 14.68 0.14 15.12
CA VAL A 112 14.87 -1.24 14.66
C VAL A 112 14.00 -1.61 13.47
N LEU A 113 12.81 -1.02 13.33
CA LEU A 113 11.88 -1.31 12.26
C LEU A 113 11.73 -0.09 11.34
N THR A 114 12.25 -0.18 10.14
CA THR A 114 12.01 0.81 9.08
C THR A 114 10.78 0.40 8.29
N VAL A 115 9.84 1.32 8.15
CA VAL A 115 8.66 1.15 7.33
C VAL A 115 8.80 2.03 6.08
N ARG A 116 8.51 1.44 4.94
CA ARG A 116 8.52 2.06 3.62
C ARG A 116 7.15 1.88 2.98
N THR A 117 6.88 2.62 1.93
CA THR A 117 5.67 2.50 1.10
C THR A 117 6.08 2.46 -0.36
N VAL A 118 5.21 1.98 -1.24
CA VAL A 118 5.48 2.03 -2.69
C VAL A 118 5.33 3.46 -3.19
N ALA A 119 6.25 3.91 -4.06
CA ALA A 119 6.16 5.24 -4.68
C ALA A 119 4.88 5.37 -5.52
N ALA A 120 4.35 6.59 -5.62
CA ALA A 120 2.99 6.84 -6.10
C ALA A 120 2.68 6.29 -7.50
N GLU A 121 3.55 6.54 -8.48
CA GLU A 121 3.41 6.06 -9.85
C GLU A 121 3.45 4.53 -9.95
N TYR A 122 4.25 3.89 -9.11
CA TYR A 122 4.33 2.42 -9.02
C TYR A 122 3.13 1.82 -8.28
N LEU A 123 2.59 2.53 -7.29
CA LEU A 123 1.35 2.13 -6.62
C LEU A 123 0.16 2.19 -7.59
N ILE A 124 0.10 3.22 -8.45
CA ILE A 124 -0.87 3.30 -9.56
C ILE A 124 -0.67 2.11 -10.50
N ALA A 125 0.56 1.84 -10.95
CA ALA A 125 0.84 0.71 -11.84
C ALA A 125 0.39 -0.64 -11.26
N MET A 126 0.63 -0.88 -9.97
CA MET A 126 0.17 -2.08 -9.28
C MET A 126 -1.35 -2.21 -9.28
N LYS A 127 -2.07 -1.13 -9.01
CA LYS A 127 -3.54 -1.12 -9.00
C LYS A 127 -4.13 -1.34 -10.39
N LEU A 128 -3.53 -0.76 -11.41
CA LEU A 128 -3.92 -1.00 -12.81
C LEU A 128 -3.65 -2.45 -13.23
N HIS A 129 -2.51 -3.02 -12.83
CA HIS A 129 -2.14 -4.41 -13.17
C HIS A 129 -2.99 -5.44 -12.43
N SER A 130 -3.47 -5.15 -11.22
CA SER A 130 -4.31 -6.08 -10.46
C SER A 130 -5.58 -6.45 -11.22
N GLY A 131 -6.04 -5.61 -12.15
CA GLY A 131 -7.23 -5.83 -12.96
C GLY A 131 -8.52 -5.97 -12.14
N ARG A 132 -8.43 -5.78 -10.82
CA ARG A 132 -9.58 -5.85 -9.93
C ARG A 132 -10.45 -4.63 -10.18
N GLN A 133 -11.64 -4.87 -10.74
CA GLN A 133 -12.66 -3.84 -10.98
C GLN A 133 -13.34 -3.38 -9.68
N TYR A 134 -12.70 -3.57 -8.52
CA TYR A 134 -13.25 -3.07 -7.29
C TYR A 134 -13.19 -1.54 -7.29
N LYS A 135 -14.30 -0.92 -6.96
CA LYS A 135 -14.43 0.55 -6.82
C LYS A 135 -13.25 1.17 -6.06
N SER A 136 -12.70 0.46 -5.07
CA SER A 136 -11.57 0.93 -4.26
C SER A 136 -10.26 1.08 -5.04
N ASP A 137 -9.94 0.21 -6.01
CA ASP A 137 -8.69 0.33 -6.77
C ASP A 137 -8.73 1.51 -7.74
N LEU A 138 -9.86 1.74 -8.40
CA LEU A 138 -10.05 2.88 -9.30
C LEU A 138 -10.11 4.20 -8.52
N SER A 139 -10.82 4.24 -7.40
CA SER A 139 -10.86 5.43 -6.53
C SER A 139 -9.49 5.75 -5.92
N ASP A 140 -8.71 4.75 -5.55
CA ASP A 140 -7.34 4.97 -5.06
C ASP A 140 -6.44 5.60 -6.13
N VAL A 141 -6.52 5.15 -7.39
CA VAL A 141 -5.76 5.76 -8.50
C VAL A 141 -6.15 7.23 -8.67
N LEU A 142 -7.44 7.53 -8.73
CA LEU A 142 -7.94 8.90 -8.85
C LEU A 142 -7.55 9.79 -7.67
N GLY A 143 -7.66 9.25 -6.45
CA GLY A 143 -7.28 9.95 -5.23
C GLY A 143 -5.78 10.29 -5.20
N ILE A 144 -4.91 9.36 -5.60
CA ILE A 144 -3.46 9.59 -5.70
C ILE A 144 -3.17 10.69 -6.71
N LEU A 145 -3.76 10.63 -7.93
CA LEU A 145 -3.58 11.65 -8.96
C LEU A 145 -4.04 13.03 -8.49
N ALA A 146 -5.23 13.10 -7.86
CA ALA A 146 -5.76 14.34 -7.32
C ALA A 146 -4.87 14.96 -6.25
N GLU A 147 -4.40 14.16 -5.28
CA GLU A 147 -3.51 14.63 -4.21
C GLU A 147 -2.17 15.12 -4.73
N HIS A 148 -1.57 14.43 -5.70
CA HIS A 148 -0.33 14.88 -6.34
C HIS A 148 -0.53 16.16 -7.14
N GLY A 149 -1.67 16.33 -7.81
CA GLY A 149 -2.05 17.58 -8.45
C GLY A 149 -2.13 18.74 -7.45
N LYS A 150 -2.80 18.55 -6.31
CA LYS A 150 -2.88 19.55 -5.22
C LYS A 150 -1.54 19.94 -4.63
N ARG A 151 -0.62 18.98 -4.50
CA ARG A 151 0.72 19.20 -3.97
C ARG A 151 1.67 19.88 -4.96
N GLY A 152 1.23 20.16 -6.19
CA GLY A 152 2.07 20.73 -7.26
C GLY A 152 3.12 19.76 -7.81
N THR A 153 2.93 18.48 -7.61
CA THR A 153 3.78 17.40 -8.12
C THR A 153 2.96 16.39 -8.94
N PRO A 154 2.28 16.84 -10.03
CA PRO A 154 1.38 15.97 -10.78
C PRO A 154 2.15 14.77 -11.35
N ILE A 155 1.50 13.61 -11.30
CA ILE A 155 2.03 12.39 -11.92
C ILE A 155 1.63 12.40 -13.39
N THR A 156 2.59 12.18 -14.28
CA THR A 156 2.36 12.20 -15.72
C THR A 156 2.06 10.80 -16.26
N MET A 157 1.47 10.74 -17.46
CA MET A 157 1.23 9.48 -18.15
C MET A 157 2.52 8.71 -18.43
N GLU A 158 3.60 9.43 -18.78
CA GLU A 158 4.92 8.83 -19.01
C GLU A 158 5.48 8.16 -17.75
N GLN A 159 5.28 8.77 -16.58
CA GLN A 159 5.70 8.17 -15.31
C GLN A 159 4.91 6.88 -15.01
N ILE A 160 3.60 6.87 -15.28
CA ILE A 160 2.77 5.68 -15.11
C ILE A 160 3.19 4.57 -16.09
N GLN A 161 3.40 4.91 -17.36
CA GLN A 161 3.86 3.95 -18.39
C GLN A 161 5.23 3.38 -18.05
N LYS A 162 6.13 4.22 -17.56
CA LYS A 162 7.45 3.79 -17.08
C LYS A 162 7.29 2.82 -15.90
N ALA A 163 6.48 3.15 -14.91
CA ALA A 163 6.24 2.29 -13.75
C ALA A 163 5.66 0.93 -14.13
N VAL A 164 4.70 0.89 -15.04
CA VAL A 164 4.15 -0.37 -15.60
C VAL A 164 5.24 -1.18 -16.31
N THR A 165 6.07 -0.52 -17.10
CA THR A 165 7.18 -1.18 -17.81
C THR A 165 8.23 -1.72 -16.84
N ASP A 166 8.62 -0.95 -15.86
CA ASP A 166 9.61 -1.33 -14.85
C ASP A 166 9.14 -2.56 -14.05
N LEU A 167 7.89 -2.58 -13.60
CA LEU A 167 7.36 -3.65 -12.78
C LEU A 167 6.95 -4.89 -13.59
N TYR A 168 6.27 -4.70 -14.72
CA TYR A 168 5.52 -5.75 -15.41
C TYR A 168 5.95 -5.99 -16.87
N GLY A 169 7.00 -5.30 -17.34
CA GLY A 169 7.63 -5.55 -18.64
C GLY A 169 6.99 -4.80 -19.81
N GLY A 170 5.88 -4.07 -19.62
CA GLY A 170 5.32 -3.23 -20.68
C GLY A 170 3.82 -2.96 -20.52
N TRP A 171 3.34 -2.00 -21.30
CA TRP A 171 1.95 -1.53 -21.25
C TRP A 171 0.93 -2.64 -21.54
N THR A 172 1.29 -3.59 -22.39
CA THR A 172 0.44 -4.75 -22.74
C THR A 172 0.24 -5.75 -21.61
N SER A 173 0.93 -5.58 -20.48
CA SER A 173 0.68 -6.38 -19.26
C SER A 173 -0.61 -5.97 -18.55
N LEU A 174 -1.12 -4.78 -18.85
CA LEU A 174 -2.40 -4.30 -18.32
C LEU A 174 -3.56 -4.84 -19.17
N SER A 175 -4.70 -5.07 -18.53
CA SER A 175 -5.95 -5.35 -19.26
C SER A 175 -6.36 -4.16 -20.12
N ASP A 176 -7.08 -4.42 -21.23
CA ASP A 176 -7.61 -3.36 -22.10
C ASP A 176 -8.46 -2.35 -21.31
N MET A 177 -9.19 -2.83 -20.32
CA MET A 177 -10.00 -1.98 -19.44
C MET A 177 -9.15 -1.06 -18.59
N SER A 178 -8.07 -1.55 -17.99
CA SER A 178 -7.14 -0.73 -17.21
C SER A 178 -6.43 0.31 -18.08
N GLN A 179 -6.05 -0.08 -19.30
CA GLN A 179 -5.44 0.84 -20.28
C GLN A 179 -6.42 1.95 -20.67
N ALA A 180 -7.67 1.59 -21.01
CA ALA A 180 -8.71 2.56 -21.38
C ALA A 180 -9.04 3.49 -20.20
N PHE A 181 -9.19 2.93 -18.98
CA PHE A 181 -9.46 3.72 -17.78
C PHE A 181 -8.40 4.79 -17.56
N ILE A 182 -7.14 4.41 -17.47
CA ILE A 182 -6.08 5.40 -17.15
C ILE A 182 -5.88 6.40 -18.28
N SER A 183 -6.00 5.99 -19.55
CA SER A 183 -5.90 6.91 -20.69
C SER A 183 -7.01 7.96 -20.64
N ASN A 184 -8.26 7.57 -20.43
CA ASN A 184 -9.39 8.50 -20.32
C ASN A 184 -9.26 9.43 -19.11
N VAL A 185 -8.79 8.91 -17.97
CA VAL A 185 -8.58 9.71 -16.74
C VAL A 185 -7.51 10.77 -16.96
N MET A 186 -6.40 10.39 -17.58
CA MET A 186 -5.28 11.32 -17.83
C MET A 186 -5.63 12.38 -18.89
N GLU A 187 -6.44 12.02 -19.89
CA GLU A 187 -6.94 12.96 -20.89
C GLU A 187 -7.96 13.95 -20.30
N ASP A 188 -8.88 13.47 -19.44
CA ASP A 188 -9.87 14.32 -18.77
C ASP A 188 -9.21 15.32 -17.80
N GLY A 189 -8.27 14.86 -16.99
CA GLY A 189 -7.49 15.67 -16.05
C GLY A 189 -8.27 16.19 -14.83
N ARG A 190 -9.59 15.95 -14.71
CA ARG A 190 -10.44 16.41 -13.60
C ARG A 190 -10.49 15.38 -12.46
N PHE A 191 -9.34 14.98 -11.94
CA PHE A 191 -9.18 13.87 -11.02
C PHE A 191 -10.05 13.94 -9.76
N GLU A 192 -10.19 15.13 -9.16
CA GLU A 192 -11.02 15.34 -7.95
C GLU A 192 -12.51 15.09 -8.25
N GLN A 193 -13.00 15.57 -9.39
CA GLN A 193 -14.40 15.37 -9.79
C GLN A 193 -14.68 13.90 -10.12
N LEU A 194 -13.77 13.25 -10.85
CA LEU A 194 -13.85 11.83 -11.15
C LEU A 194 -13.80 10.97 -9.88
N TYR A 195 -12.94 11.32 -8.93
CA TYR A 195 -12.87 10.67 -7.63
C TYR A 195 -14.21 10.78 -6.88
N ALA A 196 -14.77 12.00 -6.79
CA ALA A 196 -16.04 12.23 -6.11
C ALA A 196 -17.20 11.43 -6.74
N GLN A 197 -17.24 11.30 -8.07
CA GLN A 197 -18.25 10.51 -8.77
C GLN A 197 -18.18 9.02 -8.43
N ILE A 198 -16.97 8.44 -8.33
CA ILE A 198 -16.81 7.01 -8.00
C ILE A 198 -17.15 6.73 -6.53
N VAL A 199 -16.82 7.63 -5.61
CA VAL A 199 -17.04 7.42 -4.17
C VAL A 199 -18.50 7.62 -3.78
N GLN A 200 -19.25 8.50 -4.47
CA GLN A 200 -20.66 8.79 -4.19
C GLN A 200 -21.66 7.84 -4.89
N GLY A 201 -21.25 7.12 -5.92
CA GLY A 201 -22.05 6.14 -6.67
C GLY A 201 -21.85 4.70 -6.21
#